data_a8f846ce5c45e076337b1c1de28d435e
#
_entry.id   a8f846ce5c45e076337b1c1de28d435e
#
_cell.length_a   1.000
_cell.length_b   1.000
_cell.length_c   1.000
_cell.angle_alpha   90.00
_cell.angle_beta   90.00
_cell.angle_gamma   90.00
#
_symmetry.space_group_name_H-M   'P 1'
#
loop_
_entity.id
_entity.type
_entity.pdbx_description
1 polymer ?
#
loop_
_entity_poly.entity_id
_entity_poly.type
_entity_poly.pdbx_seq_one_letter_code
_entity_poly.pdbx_strand_id
1 'polypeptide(L)'
;MPYTTEEIVEPFWAEFSSAASGRDPLAIQNSSVVIYTKMVVGITNVTNRIRYNGFYCWIFDTILQSITKKNSLQEQIRYSRRAELLLAYLMVKNFEGITGVSGSAYAAKNLSPTISLKHGADWESKKENGPGLYWKFKLGVFGQYYSGVVRDLNLINHPNAQVDLNIYTLTEKGKELAKSFEENIPKEERDLFWSSVYNGKIKESDLAKLKSFALHVIPKGSSERSIYEKALLAADNKKAEPSFNRRETIKLILSHLNEHNESVENLVSSFLRANYRSHQKEVV
;
A
#
# COMPACT_ATOMS: atom_id res chain seq x y z
N MET A 1 1.97 -38.62 -5.37
CA MET A 1 1.46 -39.90 -5.92
C MET A 1 1.42 -39.73 -7.43
N PRO A 2 1.92 -40.68 -8.22
CA PRO A 2 1.75 -40.61 -9.67
C PRO A 2 0.29 -40.90 -9.97
N TYR A 3 -0.36 -40.00 -10.68
CA TYR A 3 -1.71 -40.24 -11.23
C TYR A 3 -1.62 -41.38 -12.21
N THR A 4 -2.37 -42.43 -11.99
CA THR A 4 -2.49 -43.53 -12.96
C THR A 4 -3.42 -43.06 -14.07
N THR A 5 -3.06 -43.36 -15.33
CA THR A 5 -3.80 -42.94 -16.54
C THR A 5 -5.24 -43.51 -16.63
N GLU A 6 -5.65 -44.30 -15.64
CA GLU A 6 -7.00 -44.90 -15.56
C GLU A 6 -8.01 -44.00 -14.81
N GLU A 7 -7.58 -42.92 -14.16
CA GLU A 7 -8.47 -42.03 -13.36
C GLU A 7 -9.09 -40.88 -14.17
N ILE A 8 -8.70 -40.65 -15.41
CA ILE A 8 -9.28 -39.60 -16.25
C ILE A 8 -10.11 -40.26 -17.36
N VAL A 9 -11.34 -40.62 -17.04
CA VAL A 9 -12.25 -41.31 -17.96
C VAL A 9 -12.92 -40.34 -18.96
N GLU A 10 -13.05 -39.08 -18.60
CA GLU A 10 -13.66 -38.05 -19.48
C GLU A 10 -12.93 -36.70 -19.35
N PRO A 11 -12.93 -35.88 -20.44
CA PRO A 11 -12.42 -34.53 -20.34
C PRO A 11 -13.26 -33.71 -19.34
N PHE A 12 -12.63 -33.21 -18.28
CA PHE A 12 -13.30 -32.36 -17.34
C PHE A 12 -13.12 -30.88 -17.71
N TRP A 13 -14.19 -30.13 -17.57
CA TRP A 13 -14.14 -28.68 -17.68
C TRP A 13 -13.93 -28.12 -16.27
N ALA A 14 -12.92 -27.27 -16.12
CA ALA A 14 -12.73 -26.58 -14.86
C ALA A 14 -13.99 -25.74 -14.55
N GLU A 15 -14.54 -25.87 -13.36
CA GLU A 15 -15.62 -24.99 -12.91
C GLU A 15 -15.13 -23.54 -12.92
N PHE A 16 -15.97 -22.64 -13.45
CA PHE A 16 -15.67 -21.24 -13.51
C PHE A 16 -15.73 -20.68 -12.08
N SER A 17 -14.59 -20.53 -11.42
CA SER A 17 -14.51 -19.86 -10.13
C SER A 17 -14.67 -18.35 -10.37
N SER A 18 -15.62 -17.73 -9.70
CA SER A 18 -15.79 -16.27 -9.72
C SER A 18 -14.55 -15.52 -9.22
N ALA A 19 -13.65 -16.19 -8.51
CA ALA A 19 -12.33 -15.70 -8.16
C ALA A 19 -11.34 -15.73 -9.32
N ALA A 20 -11.59 -16.55 -10.35
CA ALA A 20 -10.76 -16.64 -11.57
C ALA A 20 -11.18 -15.66 -12.69
N SER A 21 -12.19 -14.82 -12.48
CA SER A 21 -12.60 -13.77 -13.42
C SER A 21 -11.58 -12.60 -13.48
N GLY A 22 -10.31 -12.90 -13.24
CA GLY A 22 -9.22 -11.98 -13.42
C GLY A 22 -9.03 -11.60 -14.90
N ARG A 23 -8.29 -10.53 -15.13
CA ARG A 23 -7.96 -10.02 -16.47
C ARG A 23 -7.10 -10.98 -17.30
N ASP A 24 -6.68 -12.11 -16.74
CA ASP A 24 -5.82 -13.11 -17.36
C ASP A 24 -6.39 -14.53 -17.18
N PRO A 25 -7.51 -14.86 -17.83
CA PRO A 25 -8.18 -16.16 -17.67
C PRO A 25 -7.34 -17.33 -18.19
N LEU A 26 -6.37 -17.08 -19.06
CA LEU A 26 -5.46 -18.10 -19.58
C LEU A 26 -4.13 -18.18 -18.83
N ALA A 27 -3.97 -17.38 -17.79
CA ALA A 27 -2.74 -17.29 -16.97
C ALA A 27 -1.45 -17.02 -17.77
N ILE A 28 -1.57 -16.34 -18.93
CA ILE A 28 -0.42 -16.01 -19.79
C ILE A 28 0.55 -15.07 -19.09
N GLN A 29 0.02 -14.15 -18.26
CA GLN A 29 0.82 -13.20 -17.49
C GLN A 29 1.40 -13.79 -16.21
N ASN A 30 0.96 -14.98 -15.80
CA ASN A 30 1.31 -15.53 -14.50
C ASN A 30 2.83 -15.67 -14.29
N SER A 31 3.55 -16.13 -15.31
CA SER A 31 5.02 -16.25 -15.25
C SER A 31 5.68 -14.89 -15.02
N SER A 32 5.26 -13.86 -15.76
CA SER A 32 5.78 -12.49 -15.62
C SER A 32 5.46 -11.91 -14.24
N VAL A 33 4.25 -12.13 -13.73
CA VAL A 33 3.83 -11.70 -12.40
C VAL A 33 4.66 -12.39 -11.31
N VAL A 34 4.89 -13.69 -11.42
CA VAL A 34 5.73 -14.46 -10.48
C VAL A 34 7.17 -13.96 -10.49
N ILE A 35 7.76 -13.72 -11.66
CA ILE A 35 9.12 -13.17 -11.76
C ILE A 35 9.17 -11.78 -11.13
N TYR A 36 8.25 -10.90 -11.50
CA TYR A 36 8.17 -9.55 -10.96
C TYR A 36 8.09 -9.54 -9.43
N THR A 37 7.19 -10.35 -8.85
CA THR A 37 7.03 -10.42 -7.39
C THR A 37 8.26 -10.97 -6.67
N LYS A 38 9.07 -11.80 -7.33
CA LYS A 38 10.35 -12.28 -6.78
C LYS A 38 11.46 -11.25 -6.88
N MET A 39 11.47 -10.44 -7.95
CA MET A 39 12.52 -9.43 -8.17
C MET A 39 12.34 -8.18 -7.33
N VAL A 40 11.10 -7.72 -7.13
CA VAL A 40 10.80 -6.43 -6.48
C VAL A 40 9.73 -6.58 -5.40
N VAL A 41 9.86 -7.57 -4.54
CA VAL A 41 8.92 -7.83 -3.45
C VAL A 41 8.60 -6.57 -2.65
N GLY A 42 7.31 -6.31 -2.39
CA GLY A 42 6.86 -5.11 -1.69
C GLY A 42 6.88 -3.81 -2.52
N ILE A 43 7.14 -3.91 -3.83
CA ILE A 43 6.99 -2.79 -4.78
C ILE A 43 5.97 -3.20 -5.82
N THR A 44 4.97 -2.35 -6.08
CA THR A 44 3.94 -2.62 -7.09
C THR A 44 3.68 -1.38 -7.95
N ASN A 45 3.13 -1.59 -9.14
CA ASN A 45 2.78 -0.51 -10.07
C ASN A 45 1.58 0.35 -9.61
N VAL A 46 0.87 -0.07 -8.56
CA VAL A 46 -0.29 0.64 -8.00
C VAL A 46 0.01 1.34 -6.67
N THR A 47 1.20 1.14 -6.10
CA THR A 47 1.63 1.71 -4.81
C THR A 47 2.78 2.72 -4.99
N ASN A 48 2.60 3.64 -5.93
CA ASN A 48 3.62 4.59 -6.36
C ASN A 48 3.93 5.71 -5.34
N ARG A 49 3.25 5.75 -4.20
CA ARG A 49 3.48 6.69 -3.10
C ARG A 49 3.94 5.95 -1.85
N ILE A 50 5.24 5.90 -1.62
CA ILE A 50 5.83 5.15 -0.49
C ILE A 50 5.32 5.66 0.86
N ARG A 51 4.97 6.94 0.96
CA ARG A 51 4.50 7.57 2.20
C ARG A 51 3.17 7.00 2.70
N TYR A 52 2.40 6.32 1.87
CA TYR A 52 1.25 5.53 2.32
C TYR A 52 1.64 4.46 3.35
N ASN A 53 2.83 3.87 3.24
CA ASN A 53 3.26 2.85 4.20
C ASN A 53 3.43 3.45 5.61
N GLY A 54 4.02 4.65 5.72
CA GLY A 54 4.12 5.39 6.98
C GLY A 54 2.75 5.79 7.52
N PHE A 55 1.88 6.27 6.62
CA PHE A 55 0.51 6.63 6.96
C PHE A 55 -0.26 5.44 7.55
N TYR A 56 -0.21 4.25 6.92
CA TYR A 56 -0.89 3.07 7.46
C TYR A 56 -0.27 2.58 8.77
N CYS A 57 1.05 2.59 8.90
CA CYS A 57 1.70 2.27 10.16
C CYS A 57 1.21 3.20 11.27
N TRP A 58 1.19 4.53 11.05
CA TRP A 58 0.69 5.49 12.00
C TRP A 58 -0.80 5.30 12.34
N ILE A 59 -1.66 5.06 11.36
CA ILE A 59 -3.09 4.82 11.58
C ILE A 59 -3.31 3.59 12.45
N PHE A 60 -2.67 2.46 12.13
CA PHE A 60 -2.85 1.25 12.93
C PHE A 60 -2.24 1.38 14.32
N ASP A 61 -1.11 2.06 14.47
CA ASP A 61 -0.52 2.34 15.79
C ASP A 61 -1.45 3.18 16.64
N THR A 62 -1.99 4.26 16.08
CA THR A 62 -2.93 5.15 16.78
C THR A 62 -4.22 4.41 17.16
N ILE A 63 -4.75 3.57 16.31
CA ILE A 63 -5.94 2.75 16.61
C ILE A 63 -5.62 1.81 17.79
N LEU A 64 -4.49 1.12 17.76
CA LEU A 64 -4.10 0.18 18.81
C LEU A 64 -3.91 0.85 20.17
N GLN A 65 -3.39 2.09 20.19
CA GLN A 65 -3.21 2.87 21.41
C GLN A 65 -4.52 3.46 21.94
N SER A 66 -5.44 3.84 21.03
CA SER A 66 -6.66 4.59 21.38
C SER A 66 -7.79 3.71 21.89
N ILE A 67 -7.80 2.42 21.57
CA ILE A 67 -8.95 1.55 21.81
C ILE A 67 -8.69 0.68 23.04
N THR A 68 -9.33 1.06 24.13
CA THR A 68 -9.37 0.26 25.36
C THR A 68 -10.08 -1.09 25.13
N LYS A 69 -9.37 -2.20 25.36
CA LYS A 69 -9.84 -3.59 25.61
C LYS A 69 -10.73 -4.33 24.58
N LYS A 70 -11.23 -3.72 23.51
CA LYS A 70 -12.05 -4.38 22.47
C LYS A 70 -11.69 -3.96 21.07
N ASN A 71 -10.39 -3.95 20.73
CA ASN A 71 -9.96 -3.74 19.35
C ASN A 71 -10.53 -4.86 18.47
N SER A 72 -11.59 -4.56 17.74
CA SER A 72 -12.11 -5.47 16.75
C SER A 72 -11.51 -5.15 15.38
N LEU A 73 -11.33 -6.16 14.56
CA LEU A 73 -10.93 -5.98 13.16
C LEU A 73 -11.90 -5.03 12.42
N GLN A 74 -13.18 -5.06 12.78
CA GLN A 74 -14.19 -4.17 12.19
C GLN A 74 -13.94 -2.70 12.51
N GLU A 75 -13.51 -2.38 13.73
CA GLU A 75 -13.16 -1.01 14.11
C GLU A 75 -11.88 -0.54 13.43
N GLN A 76 -10.86 -1.40 13.35
CA GLN A 76 -9.66 -1.07 12.59
C GLN A 76 -10.00 -0.76 11.12
N ILE A 77 -10.83 -1.58 10.49
CA ILE A 77 -11.29 -1.36 9.12
C ILE A 77 -12.07 -0.05 9.00
N ARG A 78 -12.99 0.22 9.93
CA ARG A 78 -13.80 1.44 9.91
C ARG A 78 -12.93 2.69 9.99
N TYR A 79 -12.03 2.76 10.96
CA TYR A 79 -11.20 3.95 11.15
C TYR A 79 -10.14 4.10 10.06
N SER A 80 -9.54 3.01 9.58
CA SER A 80 -8.60 3.09 8.45
C SER A 80 -9.28 3.59 7.17
N ARG A 81 -10.48 3.16 6.87
CA ARG A 81 -11.26 3.63 5.73
C ARG A 81 -11.64 5.11 5.83
N ARG A 82 -12.03 5.58 7.03
CA ARG A 82 -12.28 7.01 7.26
C ARG A 82 -11.03 7.84 7.10
N ALA A 83 -9.89 7.34 7.59
CA ALA A 83 -8.59 7.98 7.43
C ALA A 83 -8.16 8.07 5.97
N GLU A 84 -8.32 7.01 5.18
CA GLU A 84 -8.08 7.01 3.74
C GLU A 84 -8.94 8.03 3.00
N LEU A 85 -10.23 8.09 3.32
CA LEU A 85 -11.15 9.05 2.71
C LEU A 85 -10.79 10.49 3.09
N LEU A 86 -10.46 10.75 4.37
CA LEU A 86 -10.00 12.06 4.80
C LEU A 86 -8.70 12.46 4.09
N LEU A 87 -7.76 11.52 3.96
CA LEU A 87 -6.53 11.73 3.19
C LEU A 87 -6.82 12.10 1.73
N ALA A 88 -7.78 11.44 1.09
CA ALA A 88 -8.18 11.78 -0.27
C ALA A 88 -8.75 13.21 -0.37
N TYR A 89 -9.61 13.62 0.56
CA TYR A 89 -10.17 14.97 0.60
C TYR A 89 -9.09 16.05 0.81
N LEU A 90 -8.18 15.84 1.78
CA LEU A 90 -7.13 16.83 2.06
C LEU A 90 -6.14 16.95 0.88
N MET A 91 -5.84 15.85 0.20
CA MET A 91 -4.98 15.85 -0.97
C MET A 91 -5.60 16.62 -2.13
N VAL A 92 -6.87 16.36 -2.43
CA VAL A 92 -7.62 17.07 -3.47
C VAL A 92 -7.74 18.57 -3.17
N LYS A 93 -8.01 18.93 -1.89
CA LYS A 93 -8.18 20.34 -1.50
C LYS A 93 -6.90 21.14 -1.51
N ASN A 94 -5.78 20.54 -1.11
CA ASN A 94 -4.54 21.27 -0.86
C ASN A 94 -3.52 21.18 -2.01
N PHE A 95 -3.64 20.18 -2.91
CA PHE A 95 -2.59 19.89 -3.88
C PHE A 95 -3.18 19.59 -5.26
N GLU A 96 -3.25 20.63 -6.08
CA GLU A 96 -3.73 20.51 -7.46
C GLU A 96 -2.75 19.71 -8.32
N GLY A 97 -3.28 18.91 -9.25
CA GLY A 97 -2.48 18.13 -10.20
C GLY A 97 -1.76 16.90 -9.61
N ILE A 98 -1.86 16.63 -8.31
CA ILE A 98 -1.23 15.46 -7.70
C ILE A 98 -2.02 14.21 -8.02
N THR A 99 -1.35 13.26 -8.69
CA THR A 99 -1.90 11.95 -9.05
C THR A 99 -1.49 10.86 -8.06
N GLY A 100 -2.06 9.65 -8.20
CA GLY A 100 -1.70 8.50 -7.36
C GLY A 100 -2.28 8.55 -5.95
N VAL A 101 -3.38 9.28 -5.77
CA VAL A 101 -4.14 9.32 -4.53
C VAL A 101 -5.45 8.56 -4.72
N SER A 102 -5.57 7.44 -4.04
CA SER A 102 -6.75 6.60 -4.12
C SER A 102 -7.96 7.30 -3.48
N GLY A 103 -9.11 7.24 -4.14
CA GLY A 103 -10.33 7.93 -3.69
C GLY A 103 -10.42 9.41 -4.08
N SER A 104 -9.42 9.99 -4.75
CA SER A 104 -9.42 11.40 -5.16
C SER A 104 -10.60 11.78 -6.04
N ALA A 105 -10.99 10.92 -7.00
CA ALA A 105 -12.16 11.16 -7.84
C ALA A 105 -13.48 11.23 -7.06
N TYR A 106 -13.62 10.40 -6.02
CA TYR A 106 -14.75 10.47 -5.10
C TYR A 106 -14.71 11.77 -4.29
N ALA A 107 -13.55 12.09 -3.71
CA ALA A 107 -13.35 13.28 -2.91
C ALA A 107 -13.65 14.57 -3.70
N ALA A 108 -13.15 14.67 -4.93
CA ALA A 108 -13.40 15.83 -5.80
C ALA A 108 -14.89 16.04 -6.10
N LYS A 109 -15.65 14.95 -6.31
CA LYS A 109 -17.10 15.01 -6.61
C LYS A 109 -17.99 15.31 -5.40
N ASN A 110 -17.50 15.04 -4.18
CA ASN A 110 -18.29 15.08 -2.96
C ASN A 110 -17.76 16.13 -1.95
N LEU A 111 -16.99 17.11 -2.40
CA LEU A 111 -16.63 18.26 -1.57
C LEU A 111 -17.91 19.02 -1.18
N SER A 112 -18.00 19.34 0.11
CA SER A 112 -19.13 20.09 0.68
C SER A 112 -18.66 20.80 1.94
N PRO A 113 -19.35 21.87 2.41
CA PRO A 113 -18.94 22.64 3.58
C PRO A 113 -18.74 21.78 4.85
N THR A 114 -19.51 20.70 4.99
CA THR A 114 -19.31 19.66 6.03
C THR A 114 -19.28 18.30 5.35
N ILE A 115 -18.12 17.66 5.42
CA ILE A 115 -17.86 16.37 4.78
C ILE A 115 -18.16 15.25 5.76
N SER A 116 -19.02 14.31 5.39
CA SER A 116 -19.27 13.10 6.15
C SER A 116 -18.32 12.00 5.72
N LEU A 117 -17.40 11.63 6.59
CA LEU A 117 -16.53 10.47 6.36
C LEU A 117 -17.30 9.15 6.52
N LYS A 118 -18.31 9.12 7.41
CA LYS A 118 -19.14 7.93 7.64
C LYS A 118 -19.83 7.46 6.36
N HIS A 119 -20.51 8.35 5.67
CA HIS A 119 -21.25 8.00 4.45
C HIS A 119 -20.36 7.43 3.35
N GLY A 120 -19.17 8.01 3.13
CA GLY A 120 -18.26 7.58 2.08
C GLY A 120 -17.40 6.38 2.45
N ALA A 121 -17.06 6.20 3.74
CA ALA A 121 -16.08 5.23 4.18
C ALA A 121 -16.66 4.01 4.90
N ASP A 122 -17.66 4.17 5.77
CA ASP A 122 -18.17 3.07 6.57
C ASP A 122 -18.85 2.03 5.69
N TRP A 123 -18.45 0.76 5.83
CA TRP A 123 -18.96 -0.31 4.99
C TRP A 123 -20.45 -0.53 5.16
N GLU A 124 -20.97 -0.25 6.34
CA GLU A 124 -22.37 -0.36 6.70
C GLU A 124 -23.24 0.65 5.91
N SER A 125 -22.68 1.80 5.56
CA SER A 125 -23.36 2.83 4.76
C SER A 125 -23.62 2.44 3.30
N LYS A 126 -23.13 1.30 2.85
CA LYS A 126 -23.36 0.79 1.47
C LYS A 126 -24.84 0.67 1.09
N LYS A 127 -25.70 0.50 2.08
CA LYS A 127 -27.15 0.31 1.89
C LYS A 127 -27.95 1.62 1.87
N GLU A 128 -27.32 2.75 2.18
CA GLU A 128 -27.99 4.03 2.23
C GLU A 128 -28.04 4.70 0.85
N ASN A 129 -29.14 5.45 0.59
CA ASN A 129 -29.27 6.30 -0.60
C ASN A 129 -28.34 7.52 -0.48
N GLY A 130 -27.10 7.37 -0.90
CA GLY A 130 -26.09 8.40 -0.83
C GLY A 130 -25.09 8.30 -1.98
N PRO A 131 -24.02 9.12 -2.00
CA PRO A 131 -23.01 9.15 -3.07
C PRO A 131 -22.24 7.82 -3.21
N GLY A 132 -22.56 6.81 -2.40
CA GLY A 132 -21.91 5.50 -2.37
C GLY A 132 -20.57 5.52 -1.63
N LEU A 133 -19.91 4.36 -1.61
CA LEU A 133 -18.61 4.23 -0.96
C LEU A 133 -17.49 4.79 -1.85
N TYR A 134 -16.51 5.48 -1.24
CA TYR A 134 -15.32 5.93 -1.95
C TYR A 134 -14.51 4.76 -2.52
N TRP A 135 -14.64 3.57 -1.92
CA TRP A 135 -13.96 2.35 -2.35
C TRP A 135 -14.82 1.12 -2.15
N LYS A 136 -14.93 0.30 -3.21
CA LYS A 136 -15.84 -0.87 -3.23
C LYS A 136 -15.30 -2.11 -2.52
N PHE A 137 -14.03 -2.12 -2.11
CA PHE A 137 -13.43 -3.22 -1.37
C PHE A 137 -13.61 -3.02 0.14
N LYS A 138 -14.03 -4.07 0.88
CA LYS A 138 -14.38 -3.96 2.30
C LYS A 138 -13.25 -3.41 3.17
N LEU A 139 -12.01 -3.83 2.92
CA LEU A 139 -10.82 -3.37 3.63
C LEU A 139 -10.27 -2.02 3.10
N GLY A 140 -11.00 -1.33 2.23
CA GLY A 140 -10.56 -0.07 1.64
C GLY A 140 -9.41 -0.24 0.64
N VAL A 141 -8.71 0.84 0.42
CA VAL A 141 -7.49 0.90 -0.41
C VAL A 141 -6.36 0.10 0.23
N PHE A 142 -6.23 0.17 1.56
CA PHE A 142 -5.29 -0.65 2.32
C PHE A 142 -5.38 -2.12 1.93
N GLY A 143 -6.56 -2.70 2.05
CA GLY A 143 -6.74 -4.13 1.79
C GLY A 143 -6.51 -4.52 0.35
N GLN A 144 -6.84 -3.66 -0.59
CA GLN A 144 -6.72 -3.97 -2.02
C GLN A 144 -5.29 -3.81 -2.55
N TYR A 145 -4.54 -2.80 -2.10
CA TYR A 145 -3.25 -2.46 -2.70
C TYR A 145 -2.07 -2.48 -1.72
N TYR A 146 -2.28 -2.05 -0.47
CA TYR A 146 -1.16 -1.81 0.44
C TYR A 146 -0.91 -2.93 1.44
N SER A 147 -1.93 -3.75 1.76
CA SER A 147 -1.78 -4.80 2.77
C SER A 147 -0.67 -5.80 2.44
N GLY A 148 -0.56 -6.22 1.17
CA GLY A 148 0.53 -7.07 0.69
C GLY A 148 1.89 -6.37 0.82
N VAL A 149 1.96 -5.12 0.40
CA VAL A 149 3.21 -4.33 0.44
C VAL A 149 3.74 -4.17 1.87
N VAL A 150 2.90 -3.77 2.82
CA VAL A 150 3.35 -3.57 4.21
C VAL A 150 3.73 -4.87 4.90
N ARG A 151 3.13 -6.01 4.50
CA ARG A 151 3.57 -7.35 4.93
C ARG A 151 4.93 -7.68 4.35
N ASP A 152 5.12 -7.53 3.05
CA ASP A 152 6.33 -7.88 2.32
C ASP A 152 7.53 -6.99 2.71
N LEU A 153 7.26 -5.78 3.18
CA LEU A 153 8.24 -4.88 3.79
C LEU A 153 8.43 -5.15 5.30
N ASN A 154 7.71 -6.12 5.86
CA ASN A 154 7.74 -6.47 7.28
C ASN A 154 7.42 -5.28 8.20
N LEU A 155 6.36 -4.55 7.89
CA LEU A 155 5.89 -3.38 8.67
C LEU A 155 4.67 -3.71 9.52
N ILE A 156 3.73 -4.49 8.99
CA ILE A 156 2.45 -4.81 9.63
C ILE A 156 2.22 -6.32 9.60
N ASN A 157 1.86 -6.90 10.74
CA ASN A 157 1.40 -8.27 10.87
C ASN A 157 -0.09 -8.33 10.54
N HIS A 158 -0.45 -9.29 9.69
CA HIS A 158 -1.84 -9.54 9.32
C HIS A 158 -2.54 -10.42 10.36
N PRO A 159 -3.87 -10.30 10.49
CA PRO A 159 -4.67 -11.25 11.25
C PRO A 159 -4.36 -12.67 10.80
N ASN A 160 -4.08 -13.55 11.75
CA ASN A 160 -3.74 -14.93 11.49
C ASN A 160 -4.27 -15.82 12.63
N ALA A 161 -5.27 -16.63 12.34
CA ALA A 161 -5.89 -17.52 13.31
C ALA A 161 -4.94 -18.60 13.88
N GLN A 162 -3.87 -18.96 13.14
CA GLN A 162 -2.91 -19.97 13.60
C GLN A 162 -2.05 -19.49 14.78
N VAL A 163 -1.91 -18.17 14.95
CA VAL A 163 -1.15 -17.55 16.05
C VAL A 163 -2.05 -16.67 16.92
N ASP A 164 -3.36 -16.90 16.89
CA ASP A 164 -4.38 -16.14 17.64
C ASP A 164 -4.29 -14.61 17.45
N LEU A 165 -3.87 -14.17 16.28
CA LEU A 165 -3.80 -12.76 15.91
C LEU A 165 -5.08 -12.36 15.17
N ASN A 166 -5.99 -11.69 15.85
CA ASN A 166 -7.31 -11.36 15.31
C ASN A 166 -7.40 -9.97 14.65
N ILE A 167 -6.34 -9.16 14.75
CA ILE A 167 -6.27 -7.78 14.28
C ILE A 167 -4.94 -7.50 13.60
N TYR A 168 -4.85 -6.42 12.82
CA TYR A 168 -3.57 -5.91 12.32
C TYR A 168 -2.75 -5.32 13.47
N THR A 169 -1.47 -5.69 13.55
CA THR A 169 -0.51 -5.15 14.53
C THR A 169 0.77 -4.71 13.82
N LEU A 170 1.54 -3.84 14.45
CA LEU A 170 2.80 -3.40 13.88
C LEU A 170 3.95 -4.30 14.31
N THR A 171 4.91 -4.50 13.40
CA THR A 171 6.24 -4.98 13.75
C THR A 171 7.05 -3.87 14.41
N GLU A 172 8.23 -4.16 14.95
CA GLU A 172 9.12 -3.12 15.47
C GLU A 172 9.51 -2.09 14.39
N LYS A 173 9.76 -2.55 13.14
CA LYS A 173 10.01 -1.66 11.99
C LYS A 173 8.80 -0.80 11.66
N GLY A 174 7.60 -1.37 11.77
CA GLY A 174 6.35 -0.63 11.57
C GLY A 174 6.13 0.43 12.63
N LYS A 175 6.45 0.16 13.90
CA LYS A 175 6.38 1.13 15.00
C LYS A 175 7.38 2.27 14.80
N GLU A 176 8.62 1.94 14.42
CA GLU A 176 9.65 2.93 14.10
C GLU A 176 9.19 3.87 12.97
N LEU A 177 8.59 3.31 11.92
CA LEU A 177 8.04 4.08 10.80
C LEU A 177 6.83 4.92 11.22
N ALA A 178 5.91 4.37 12.02
CA ALA A 178 4.76 5.10 12.54
C ALA A 178 5.19 6.32 13.35
N LYS A 179 6.13 6.14 14.27
CA LYS A 179 6.70 7.22 15.09
C LYS A 179 7.36 8.28 14.21
N SER A 180 8.17 7.87 13.25
CA SER A 180 8.87 8.79 12.35
C SER A 180 7.93 9.57 11.44
N PHE A 181 6.85 8.95 10.96
CA PHE A 181 5.78 9.63 10.24
C PHE A 181 5.09 10.66 11.13
N GLU A 182 4.78 10.29 12.36
CA GLU A 182 4.16 11.15 13.37
C GLU A 182 4.99 12.39 13.68
N GLU A 183 6.30 12.25 13.84
CA GLU A 183 7.25 13.33 14.14
C GLU A 183 7.27 14.42 13.05
N ASN A 184 6.93 14.07 11.81
CA ASN A 184 6.87 15.01 10.69
C ASN A 184 5.54 15.75 10.57
N ILE A 185 4.59 15.52 11.50
CA ILE A 185 3.27 16.12 11.46
C ILE A 185 3.04 16.89 12.77
N PRO A 186 2.73 18.18 12.73
CA PRO A 186 2.42 18.97 13.90
C PRO A 186 1.30 18.34 14.75
N LYS A 187 1.40 18.45 16.05
CA LYS A 187 0.44 17.85 16.98
C LYS A 187 -1.00 18.32 16.70
N GLU A 188 -1.19 19.58 16.40
CA GLU A 188 -2.50 20.17 16.12
C GLU A 188 -3.14 19.56 14.87
N GLU A 189 -2.32 19.26 13.83
CA GLU A 189 -2.79 18.59 12.62
C GLU A 189 -3.17 17.13 12.92
N ARG A 190 -2.38 16.42 13.73
CA ARG A 190 -2.67 15.03 14.14
C ARG A 190 -3.96 14.95 14.95
N ASP A 191 -4.13 15.84 15.92
CA ASP A 191 -5.32 15.89 16.76
C ASP A 191 -6.57 16.21 15.93
N LEU A 192 -6.47 17.15 14.99
CA LEU A 192 -7.56 17.50 14.07
C LEU A 192 -7.88 16.32 13.13
N PHE A 193 -6.85 15.69 12.53
CA PHE A 193 -7.03 14.54 11.65
C PHE A 193 -7.75 13.41 12.38
N TRP A 194 -7.21 13.02 13.54
CA TRP A 194 -7.73 11.89 14.29
C TRP A 194 -9.13 12.15 14.88
N SER A 195 -9.37 13.33 15.41
CA SER A 195 -10.72 13.70 15.88
C SER A 195 -11.74 13.67 14.75
N SER A 196 -11.36 14.08 13.54
CA SER A 196 -12.24 14.02 12.36
C SER A 196 -12.53 12.58 11.95
N VAL A 197 -11.53 11.70 11.93
CA VAL A 197 -11.69 10.26 11.67
C VAL A 197 -12.61 9.61 12.69
N TYR A 198 -12.37 9.88 13.98
CA TYR A 198 -13.15 9.31 15.07
C TYR A 198 -14.62 9.78 15.02
N ASN A 199 -14.83 11.08 14.89
CA ASN A 199 -16.18 11.67 14.78
C ASN A 199 -16.86 11.34 13.44
N GLY A 200 -16.10 10.97 12.42
CA GLY A 200 -16.57 10.63 11.08
C GLY A 200 -17.07 11.82 10.26
N LYS A 201 -16.57 13.04 10.54
CA LYS A 201 -16.88 14.27 9.82
C LYS A 201 -15.77 15.30 9.95
N ILE A 202 -15.65 16.18 8.95
CA ILE A 202 -14.75 17.34 8.96
C ILE A 202 -15.39 18.51 8.22
N LYS A 203 -15.02 19.75 8.58
CA LYS A 203 -15.34 20.94 7.80
C LYS A 203 -14.36 21.06 6.63
N GLU A 204 -14.83 21.46 5.47
CA GLU A 204 -13.97 21.68 4.29
C GLU A 204 -12.85 22.69 4.59
N SER A 205 -13.15 23.77 5.31
CA SER A 205 -12.16 24.79 5.73
C SER A 205 -11.00 24.23 6.54
N ASP A 206 -11.21 23.15 7.31
CA ASP A 206 -10.22 22.53 8.15
C ASP A 206 -9.25 21.65 7.37
N LEU A 207 -9.60 21.21 6.15
CA LEU A 207 -8.70 20.46 5.29
C LEU A 207 -7.42 21.23 4.98
N ALA A 208 -7.50 22.56 4.86
CA ALA A 208 -6.35 23.42 4.60
C ALA A 208 -5.28 23.40 5.71
N LYS A 209 -5.66 22.95 6.90
CA LYS A 209 -4.77 22.82 8.08
C LYS A 209 -3.98 21.51 8.08
N LEU A 210 -4.30 20.54 7.21
CA LEU A 210 -3.76 19.18 7.22
C LEU A 210 -2.69 18.95 6.13
N LYS A 211 -1.89 19.98 5.81
CA LYS A 211 -0.93 19.92 4.70
C LYS A 211 0.27 19.00 4.95
N SER A 212 0.63 18.78 6.21
CA SER A 212 1.77 17.91 6.55
C SER A 212 1.53 16.44 6.23
N PHE A 213 0.27 16.05 6.00
CA PHE A 213 -0.09 14.71 5.51
C PHE A 213 0.16 14.48 4.02
N ALA A 214 0.74 15.44 3.30
CA ALA A 214 1.02 15.34 1.87
C ALA A 214 1.79 14.07 1.51
N LEU A 215 1.20 13.20 0.69
CA LEU A 215 1.80 11.91 0.32
C LEU A 215 2.99 12.03 -0.65
N HIS A 216 3.12 13.14 -1.35
CA HIS A 216 4.16 13.39 -2.34
C HIS A 216 5.40 14.09 -1.77
N VAL A 217 5.36 14.48 -0.49
CA VAL A 217 6.45 15.17 0.18
C VAL A 217 6.92 14.37 1.38
N ILE A 218 8.17 13.94 1.36
CA ILE A 218 8.87 13.39 2.52
C ILE A 218 9.90 14.45 2.92
N PRO A 219 9.88 14.97 4.16
CA PRO A 219 10.79 16.01 4.59
C PRO A 219 12.25 15.58 4.40
N LYS A 220 13.06 16.46 3.80
CA LYS A 220 14.49 16.20 3.58
C LYS A 220 15.19 16.03 4.93
N GLY A 221 16.03 15.01 5.05
CA GLY A 221 16.78 14.74 6.29
C GLY A 221 15.96 14.16 7.44
N SER A 222 14.67 13.85 7.21
CA SER A 222 13.85 13.21 8.22
C SER A 222 14.22 11.74 8.41
N SER A 223 14.00 11.23 9.62
CA SER A 223 14.10 9.81 9.96
C SER A 223 13.15 8.96 9.09
N GLU A 224 11.98 9.49 8.74
CA GLU A 224 10.99 8.86 7.85
C GLU A 224 11.62 8.44 6.52
N ARG A 225 12.39 9.34 5.89
CA ARG A 225 13.07 9.05 4.63
C ARG A 225 14.10 7.93 4.78
N SER A 226 14.92 7.99 5.82
CA SER A 226 15.93 6.97 6.09
C SER A 226 15.33 5.59 6.34
N ILE A 227 14.16 5.54 7.03
CA ILE A 227 13.46 4.27 7.28
C ILE A 227 12.93 3.67 5.98
N TYR A 228 12.37 4.49 5.06
CA TYR A 228 11.95 3.99 3.74
C TYR A 228 13.12 3.46 2.93
N GLU A 229 14.24 4.18 2.90
CA GLU A 229 15.45 3.73 2.22
C GLU A 229 15.94 2.38 2.80
N LYS A 230 16.00 2.25 4.11
CA LYS A 230 16.33 0.98 4.78
C LYS A 230 15.31 -0.13 4.45
N ALA A 231 14.01 0.16 4.48
CA ALA A 231 12.98 -0.82 4.20
C ALA A 231 13.07 -1.37 2.75
N LEU A 232 13.45 -0.53 1.79
CA LEU A 232 13.61 -0.92 0.40
C LEU A 232 14.93 -1.63 0.12
N LEU A 233 16.03 -1.15 0.72
CA LEU A 233 17.39 -1.58 0.40
C LEU A 233 17.98 -2.56 1.41
N ALA A 234 17.42 -2.67 2.62
CA ALA A 234 17.86 -3.66 3.58
C ALA A 234 17.57 -5.07 3.06
N ALA A 235 18.57 -5.91 3.11
CA ALA A 235 18.44 -7.33 2.84
C ALA A 235 19.35 -8.09 3.80
N ASP A 236 18.85 -9.19 4.31
CA ASP A 236 19.74 -10.19 4.90
C ASP A 236 20.66 -10.68 3.79
N ASN A 237 21.95 -10.92 4.12
CA ASN A 237 22.97 -11.32 3.14
C ASN A 237 22.76 -12.73 2.56
N LYS A 238 21.59 -13.33 2.78
CA LYS A 238 21.22 -14.63 2.25
C LYS A 238 20.67 -14.45 0.83
N LYS A 239 21.38 -14.94 -0.17
CA LYS A 239 21.01 -14.90 -1.60
C LYS A 239 19.59 -15.45 -1.94
N ALA A 240 18.96 -16.19 -1.04
CA ALA A 240 17.64 -16.76 -1.24
C ALA A 240 16.48 -15.88 -0.72
N GLU A 241 16.76 -14.77 -0.05
CA GLU A 241 15.74 -13.92 0.54
C GLU A 241 15.12 -12.96 -0.50
N PRO A 242 13.81 -12.81 -0.56
CA PRO A 242 13.15 -11.87 -1.48
C PRO A 242 13.63 -10.41 -1.34
N SER A 243 14.02 -10.00 -0.13
CA SER A 243 14.61 -8.70 0.15
C SER A 243 15.95 -8.50 -0.55
N PHE A 244 16.78 -9.55 -0.67
CA PHE A 244 18.03 -9.52 -1.41
C PHE A 244 17.76 -9.25 -2.91
N ASN A 245 16.84 -9.98 -3.53
CA ASN A 245 16.50 -9.79 -4.94
C ASN A 245 16.01 -8.37 -5.19
N ARG A 246 15.14 -7.82 -4.33
CA ARG A 246 14.67 -6.44 -4.44
C ARG A 246 15.83 -5.46 -4.42
N ARG A 247 16.73 -5.58 -3.43
CA ARG A 247 17.90 -4.69 -3.30
C ARG A 247 18.78 -4.75 -4.54
N GLU A 248 19.12 -5.94 -5.01
CA GLU A 248 19.99 -6.10 -6.19
C GLU A 248 19.31 -5.61 -7.47
N THR A 249 18.00 -5.83 -7.61
CA THR A 249 17.24 -5.28 -8.74
C THR A 249 17.23 -3.75 -8.73
N ILE A 250 16.99 -3.12 -7.57
CA ILE A 250 17.05 -1.66 -7.44
C ILE A 250 18.45 -1.14 -7.80
N LYS A 251 19.51 -1.76 -7.28
CA LYS A 251 20.88 -1.37 -7.59
C LYS A 251 21.17 -1.47 -9.08
N LEU A 252 20.75 -2.56 -9.72
CA LEU A 252 20.94 -2.77 -11.15
C LEU A 252 20.26 -1.69 -11.98
N ILE A 253 19.01 -1.35 -11.64
CA ILE A 253 18.27 -0.26 -12.30
C ILE A 253 18.98 1.08 -12.10
N LEU A 254 19.41 1.40 -10.89
CA LEU A 254 20.10 2.66 -10.60
C LEU A 254 21.46 2.76 -11.30
N SER A 255 22.23 1.65 -11.35
CA SER A 255 23.49 1.59 -12.11
C SER A 255 23.25 1.86 -13.58
N HIS A 256 22.27 1.19 -14.18
CA HIS A 256 21.92 1.37 -15.59
C HIS A 256 21.53 2.81 -15.91
N LEU A 257 20.68 3.43 -15.07
CA LEU A 257 20.30 4.84 -15.23
C LEU A 257 21.49 5.78 -15.16
N ASN A 258 22.42 5.53 -14.23
CA ASN A 258 23.61 6.36 -14.05
C ASN A 258 24.61 6.21 -15.21
N GLU A 259 24.78 5.00 -15.74
CA GLU A 259 25.72 4.71 -16.84
C GLU A 259 25.25 5.27 -18.19
N HIS A 260 23.94 5.27 -18.43
CA HIS A 260 23.37 5.61 -19.75
C HIS A 260 22.73 7.01 -19.79
N ASN A 261 22.62 7.70 -18.64
CA ASN A 261 21.96 9.01 -18.51
C ASN A 261 20.59 9.06 -19.23
N GLU A 262 19.82 7.99 -19.09
CA GLU A 262 18.57 7.79 -19.82
C GLU A 262 17.37 8.41 -19.09
N SER A 263 16.36 8.82 -19.86
CA SER A 263 15.09 9.20 -19.27
C SER A 263 14.32 7.97 -18.77
N VAL A 264 13.42 8.16 -17.81
CA VAL A 264 12.60 7.06 -17.25
C VAL A 264 11.75 6.40 -18.34
N GLU A 265 11.29 7.17 -19.35
CA GLU A 265 10.50 6.65 -20.47
C GLU A 265 11.31 5.68 -21.36
N ASN A 266 12.61 5.94 -21.51
CA ASN A 266 13.49 5.11 -22.32
C ASN A 266 14.08 3.94 -21.53
N LEU A 267 13.99 3.97 -20.19
CA LEU A 267 14.60 2.99 -19.31
C LEU A 267 14.31 1.54 -19.70
N VAL A 268 13.03 1.21 -19.94
CA VAL A 268 12.63 -0.17 -20.24
C VAL A 268 13.25 -0.63 -21.54
N SER A 269 13.24 0.19 -22.58
CA SER A 269 13.78 -0.18 -23.88
C SER A 269 15.30 -0.25 -23.87
N SER A 270 15.98 0.64 -23.17
CA SER A 270 17.44 0.60 -23.04
C SER A 270 17.90 -0.57 -22.17
N PHE A 271 17.20 -0.82 -21.05
CA PHE A 271 17.47 -1.94 -20.17
C PHE A 271 17.31 -3.31 -20.87
N LEU A 272 16.28 -3.46 -21.70
CA LEU A 272 16.07 -4.70 -22.49
C LEU A 272 17.13 -4.89 -23.59
N ARG A 273 17.71 -3.81 -24.12
CA ARG A 273 18.76 -3.84 -25.13
C ARG A 273 20.15 -3.98 -24.53
N ALA A 274 20.31 -3.63 -23.26
CA ALA A 274 21.60 -3.73 -22.58
C ALA A 274 22.11 -5.17 -22.56
N ASN A 275 23.37 -5.34 -22.96
CA ASN A 275 23.97 -6.65 -23.06
C ASN A 275 24.65 -7.02 -21.74
N TYR A 276 23.94 -7.72 -20.85
CA TYR A 276 24.40 -8.10 -19.51
C TYR A 276 25.47 -9.21 -19.49
N ARG A 277 26.12 -9.51 -20.63
CA ARG A 277 27.19 -10.52 -20.68
C ARG A 277 28.39 -10.26 -19.78
N SER A 278 28.56 -9.00 -19.34
CA SER A 278 29.68 -8.63 -18.48
C SER A 278 29.58 -9.13 -17.04
N HIS A 279 28.37 -9.39 -16.51
CA HIS A 279 28.19 -9.84 -15.13
C HIS A 279 28.24 -11.36 -14.96
N GLN A 280 28.24 -12.15 -16.02
CA GLN A 280 28.42 -13.61 -15.91
C GLN A 280 29.84 -14.04 -15.57
N LYS A 281 30.83 -13.15 -15.58
CA LYS A 281 32.23 -13.47 -15.24
C LYS A 281 32.56 -13.35 -13.76
N GLU A 282 31.68 -12.77 -12.93
CA GLU A 282 31.94 -12.63 -11.47
C GLU A 282 31.15 -13.60 -10.59
N VAL A 283 30.46 -14.56 -11.19
CA VAL A 283 29.62 -15.54 -10.46
C VAL A 283 30.07 -16.98 -10.79
N VAL A 284 31.39 -17.19 -10.85
CA VAL A 284 31.98 -18.54 -10.80
C VAL A 284 32.86 -18.64 -9.56
#